data_184a2c20767fa7bed3a9de07a45523a1
#
_entry.id   184a2c20767fa7bed3a9de07a45523a1
#
_cell.length_a   1.000
_cell.length_b   1.000
_cell.length_c   1.000
_cell.angle_alpha   90.00
_cell.angle_beta   90.00
_cell.angle_gamma   90.00
#
_symmetry.space_group_name_H-M   'P 1'
#
loop_
_entity.id
_entity.type
_entity.pdbx_description
1 polymer ?
#
loop_
_entity_poly.entity_id
_entity_poly.type
_entity_poly.pdbx_seq_one_letter_code
_entity_poly.pdbx_strand_id
1 'polypeptide(L)'
;MAARRIWVKVTNIQSRVPMSNTSQSEALQLQRLKGHRLGPYMSHNPVSATQIWQWCSAMGDHNPSYRAGPQQIAPPAMMQMWTMRDFNDQYAPGSTSAAPYQVFEDMRALGYPANVAVSYDIRFHRYLRVGERAKHFTTVVNISERKSTRLGTGYFVTERVEYLTADENVFAEALITYFQYQPPVETAAVDTA
;
A
#
# COMPACT_ATOMS: atom_id res chain seq x y z
N MET A 1 -0.84 6.54 27.31
CA MET A 1 -1.40 5.20 27.02
C MET A 1 -0.53 4.53 25.98
N ALA A 2 0.12 3.42 26.33
CA ALA A 2 1.07 2.72 25.47
C ALA A 2 0.33 1.80 24.48
N ALA A 3 0.57 1.98 23.20
CA ALA A 3 0.03 1.11 22.15
C ALA A 3 0.70 -0.28 22.24
N ARG A 4 -0.11 -1.32 22.44
CA ARG A 4 0.35 -2.72 22.41
C ARG A 4 0.66 -3.12 20.97
N ARG A 5 1.91 -3.46 20.69
CA ARG A 5 2.33 -4.09 19.44
C ARG A 5 1.89 -5.55 19.45
N ILE A 6 1.08 -5.94 18.45
CA ILE A 6 0.79 -7.36 18.20
C ILE A 6 1.76 -7.83 17.12
N TRP A 7 2.73 -8.65 17.48
CA TRP A 7 3.63 -9.33 16.56
C TRP A 7 3.07 -10.69 16.21
N VAL A 8 2.73 -10.92 14.94
CA VAL A 8 2.47 -12.26 14.43
C VAL A 8 3.82 -12.87 13.98
N LYS A 9 4.32 -13.82 14.74
CA LYS A 9 5.55 -14.56 14.42
C LYS A 9 5.23 -15.60 13.33
N VAL A 10 5.65 -15.35 12.09
CA VAL A 10 5.61 -16.34 11.02
C VAL A 10 6.84 -17.21 11.14
N THR A 11 6.67 -18.47 11.56
CA THR A 11 7.75 -19.44 11.70
C THR A 11 8.20 -19.91 10.31
N ASN A 12 9.47 -19.70 10.01
CA ASN A 12 10.12 -20.00 8.74
C ASN A 12 10.43 -21.51 8.65
N ILE A 13 9.75 -22.23 7.75
CA ILE A 13 10.14 -23.59 7.37
C ILE A 13 10.83 -23.50 6.00
N GLN A 14 12.14 -23.55 6.00
CA GLN A 14 12.96 -23.57 4.79
C GLN A 14 13.11 -24.99 4.25
N SER A 15 12.49 -25.29 3.11
CA SER A 15 12.95 -26.35 2.20
C SER A 15 13.62 -25.70 0.99
N ARG A 16 14.94 -25.82 0.88
CA ARG A 16 15.70 -25.39 -0.29
C ARG A 16 15.50 -26.38 -1.43
N VAL A 17 14.67 -26.01 -2.41
CA VAL A 17 14.63 -26.66 -3.72
C VAL A 17 15.61 -25.92 -4.63
N PRO A 18 16.48 -26.60 -5.41
CA PRO A 18 17.40 -25.93 -6.35
C PRO A 18 16.61 -25.16 -7.40
N MET A 19 16.94 -23.89 -7.58
CA MET A 19 16.26 -22.99 -8.51
C MET A 19 16.64 -23.34 -9.96
N SER A 20 15.64 -23.46 -10.85
CA SER A 20 15.85 -23.59 -12.29
C SER A 20 16.42 -22.27 -12.89
N ASN A 21 17.06 -22.34 -14.07
CA ASN A 21 17.59 -21.16 -14.76
C ASN A 21 16.51 -20.07 -15.02
N THR A 22 15.25 -20.47 -15.24
CA THR A 22 14.11 -19.58 -15.39
C THR A 22 13.82 -18.80 -14.10
N SER A 23 13.92 -19.46 -12.95
CA SER A 23 13.71 -18.83 -11.63
C SER A 23 14.80 -17.80 -11.29
N GLN A 24 16.04 -17.99 -11.77
CA GLN A 24 17.12 -17.02 -11.58
C GLN A 24 16.92 -15.77 -12.43
N SER A 25 16.50 -15.93 -13.70
CA SER A 25 16.18 -14.81 -14.59
C SER A 25 15.03 -13.97 -14.05
N GLU A 26 13.97 -14.60 -13.58
CA GLU A 26 12.81 -13.94 -12.96
C GLU A 26 13.22 -13.17 -11.70
N ALA A 27 13.98 -13.78 -10.81
CA ALA A 27 14.46 -13.12 -9.60
C ALA A 27 15.30 -11.87 -9.91
N LEU A 28 16.15 -11.91 -10.94
CA LEU A 28 16.93 -10.76 -11.39
C LEU A 28 16.04 -9.64 -11.96
N GLN A 29 14.98 -9.98 -12.71
CA GLN A 29 14.03 -9.01 -13.22
C GLN A 29 13.30 -8.30 -12.08
N LEU A 30 12.82 -9.06 -11.08
CA LEU A 30 12.14 -8.50 -9.92
C LEU A 30 13.03 -7.61 -9.06
N GLN A 31 14.33 -7.95 -8.92
CA GLN A 31 15.25 -7.10 -8.17
C GLN A 31 15.46 -5.73 -8.81
N ARG A 32 15.31 -5.60 -10.14
CA ARG A 32 15.42 -4.31 -10.85
C ARG A 32 14.28 -3.34 -10.52
N LEU A 33 13.15 -3.84 -10.02
CA LEU A 33 12.01 -3.00 -9.63
C LEU A 33 12.23 -2.28 -8.30
N LYS A 34 13.25 -2.66 -7.53
CA LYS A 34 13.54 -2.07 -6.22
C LYS A 34 14.27 -0.74 -6.32
N GLY A 35 13.98 0.15 -5.39
CA GLY A 35 14.71 1.40 -5.18
C GLY A 35 14.24 2.58 -6.04
N HIS A 36 13.38 2.37 -7.03
CA HIS A 36 12.85 3.46 -7.84
C HIS A 36 11.78 4.23 -7.06
N ARG A 37 12.04 5.50 -6.78
CA ARG A 37 11.08 6.41 -6.15
C ARG A 37 10.18 7.00 -7.23
N LEU A 38 8.90 6.69 -7.15
CA LEU A 38 7.86 7.18 -8.07
C LEU A 38 7.04 8.28 -7.39
N GLY A 39 6.58 9.23 -8.15
CA GLY A 39 5.82 10.39 -7.67
C GLY A 39 6.37 11.71 -8.22
N PRO A 40 5.84 12.87 -7.80
CA PRO A 40 4.76 12.99 -6.82
C PRO A 40 3.41 12.53 -7.36
N TYR A 41 2.54 12.05 -6.46
CA TYR A 41 1.12 11.82 -6.70
C TYR A 41 0.32 12.81 -5.87
N MET A 42 -0.31 13.77 -6.52
CA MET A 42 -0.98 14.90 -5.87
C MET A 42 -2.42 14.56 -5.53
N SER A 43 -2.88 14.94 -4.35
CA SER A 43 -4.29 14.83 -3.97
C SER A 43 -5.16 15.82 -4.74
N HIS A 44 -6.39 15.41 -5.13
CA HIS A 44 -7.34 16.30 -5.80
C HIS A 44 -7.87 17.37 -4.85
N ASN A 45 -8.16 17.00 -3.62
CA ASN A 45 -8.85 17.87 -2.68
C ASN A 45 -8.01 18.10 -1.41
N PRO A 46 -8.15 19.25 -0.77
CA PRO A 46 -7.63 19.45 0.57
C PRO A 46 -8.42 18.62 1.57
N VAL A 47 -7.84 18.42 2.74
CA VAL A 47 -8.54 17.81 3.88
C VAL A 47 -9.81 18.58 4.18
N SER A 48 -10.95 17.91 4.18
CA SER A 48 -12.28 18.50 4.31
C SER A 48 -12.87 18.25 5.69
N ALA A 49 -13.31 19.31 6.37
CA ALA A 49 -14.03 19.19 7.64
C ALA A 49 -15.33 18.38 7.51
N THR A 50 -16.04 18.49 6.39
CA THR A 50 -17.27 17.74 6.13
C THR A 50 -16.99 16.25 6.02
N GLN A 51 -15.92 15.85 5.32
CA GLN A 51 -15.56 14.42 5.21
C GLN A 51 -15.12 13.85 6.55
N ILE A 52 -14.38 14.61 7.36
CA ILE A 52 -14.04 14.21 8.74
C ILE A 52 -15.30 13.99 9.56
N TRP A 53 -16.25 14.92 9.51
CA TRP A 53 -17.54 14.80 10.22
C TRP A 53 -18.32 13.55 9.78
N GLN A 54 -18.42 13.32 8.46
CA GLN A 54 -19.11 12.14 7.91
C GLN A 54 -18.45 10.84 8.37
N TRP A 55 -17.12 10.78 8.29
CA TRP A 55 -16.36 9.61 8.73
C TRP A 55 -16.56 9.34 10.23
N CYS A 56 -16.40 10.37 11.08
CA CYS A 56 -16.60 10.24 12.52
C CYS A 56 -18.03 9.78 12.87
N SER A 57 -19.03 10.30 12.16
CA SER A 57 -20.42 9.90 12.34
C SER A 57 -20.65 8.43 11.97
N ALA A 58 -20.08 7.98 10.85
CA ALA A 58 -20.20 6.60 10.38
C ALA A 58 -19.49 5.60 11.30
N MET A 59 -18.33 6.00 11.85
CA MET A 59 -17.49 5.15 12.71
C MET A 59 -17.82 5.25 14.19
N GLY A 60 -18.72 6.16 14.60
CA GLY A 60 -18.99 6.45 16.00
C GLY A 60 -17.78 7.02 16.75
N ASP A 61 -16.87 7.72 16.05
CA ASP A 61 -15.65 8.27 16.64
C ASP A 61 -15.90 9.65 17.25
N HIS A 62 -15.81 9.73 18.57
CA HIS A 62 -16.05 10.95 19.34
C HIS A 62 -14.79 11.68 19.79
N ASN A 63 -13.63 11.37 19.19
CA ASN A 63 -12.38 12.03 19.57
C ASN A 63 -12.49 13.56 19.37
N PRO A 64 -12.27 14.35 20.45
CA PRO A 64 -12.45 15.80 20.41
C PRO A 64 -11.51 16.50 19.41
N SER A 65 -10.35 15.92 19.10
CA SER A 65 -9.41 16.47 18.12
C SER A 65 -9.94 16.47 16.68
N TYR A 66 -10.98 15.69 16.39
CA TYR A 66 -11.62 15.61 15.08
C TYR A 66 -12.85 16.52 14.94
N ARG A 67 -13.20 17.25 16.01
CA ARG A 67 -14.31 18.20 16.00
C ARG A 67 -13.92 19.49 15.30
N ALA A 68 -14.93 20.13 14.70
CA ALA A 68 -14.73 21.42 14.03
C ALA A 68 -14.10 22.45 14.96
N GLY A 69 -13.09 23.14 14.47
CA GLY A 69 -12.36 24.16 15.21
C GLY A 69 -10.99 24.47 14.58
N PRO A 70 -10.28 25.48 15.07
CA PRO A 70 -9.02 25.93 14.47
C PRO A 70 -7.88 24.91 14.57
N GLN A 71 -8.01 23.92 15.44
CA GLN A 71 -7.02 22.86 15.64
C GLN A 71 -7.50 21.49 15.15
N GLN A 72 -8.60 21.45 14.36
CA GLN A 72 -9.13 20.21 13.83
C GLN A 72 -8.09 19.47 12.99
N ILE A 73 -7.86 18.21 13.34
CA ILE A 73 -6.98 17.29 12.61
C ILE A 73 -7.80 16.21 11.90
N ALA A 74 -7.25 15.70 10.81
CA ALA A 74 -7.81 14.54 10.12
C ALA A 74 -7.54 13.25 10.93
N PRO A 75 -8.53 12.37 11.10
CA PRO A 75 -8.30 11.04 11.66
C PRO A 75 -7.20 10.29 10.92
N PRO A 76 -6.23 9.68 11.61
CA PRO A 76 -5.14 8.92 10.96
C PRO A 76 -5.66 7.83 10.01
N ALA A 77 -6.77 7.18 10.37
CA ALA A 77 -7.39 6.12 9.57
C ALA A 77 -7.92 6.60 8.21
N MET A 78 -8.10 7.92 8.02
CA MET A 78 -8.51 8.51 6.74
C MET A 78 -7.34 8.78 5.79
N MET A 79 -6.09 8.40 6.14
CA MET A 79 -4.90 8.80 5.38
C MET A 79 -4.99 8.44 3.90
N GLN A 80 -5.40 7.24 3.58
CA GLN A 80 -5.51 6.80 2.19
C GLN A 80 -6.59 7.57 1.42
N MET A 81 -7.67 7.97 2.07
CA MET A 81 -8.74 8.73 1.44
C MET A 81 -8.25 10.10 0.89
N TRP A 82 -7.29 10.73 1.58
CA TRP A 82 -6.72 12.01 1.16
C TRP A 82 -5.76 11.91 -0.03
N THR A 83 -5.34 10.70 -0.40
CA THR A 83 -4.37 10.44 -1.46
C THR A 83 -4.91 9.52 -2.56
N MET A 84 -6.22 9.27 -2.57
CA MET A 84 -6.87 8.47 -3.62
C MET A 84 -6.88 9.20 -4.96
N ARG A 85 -6.82 8.40 -6.02
CA ARG A 85 -7.15 8.83 -7.39
C ARG A 85 -8.62 9.21 -7.49
N ASP A 86 -8.99 9.93 -8.52
CA ASP A 86 -10.38 10.17 -8.85
C ASP A 86 -11.05 8.93 -9.47
N PHE A 87 -12.32 9.05 -9.82
CA PHE A 87 -13.09 7.95 -10.44
C PHE A 87 -12.63 7.58 -11.88
N ASN A 88 -11.76 8.39 -12.49
CA ASN A 88 -11.11 8.10 -13.77
C ASN A 88 -9.69 7.54 -13.58
N ASP A 89 -9.32 7.13 -12.36
CA ASP A 89 -7.99 6.65 -12.00
C ASP A 89 -6.87 7.68 -12.21
N GLN A 90 -7.20 8.98 -12.13
CA GLN A 90 -6.24 10.06 -12.29
C GLN A 90 -5.90 10.72 -10.94
N TYR A 91 -4.67 11.16 -10.81
CA TYR A 91 -4.24 12.07 -9.76
C TYR A 91 -4.39 13.53 -10.20
N ALA A 92 -4.35 14.46 -9.25
CA ALA A 92 -4.46 15.88 -9.56
C ALA A 92 -3.32 16.37 -10.47
N PRO A 93 -3.52 17.46 -11.23
CA PRO A 93 -2.47 18.09 -12.03
C PRO A 93 -1.19 18.35 -11.22
N GLY A 94 -0.04 18.14 -11.85
CA GLY A 94 1.29 18.17 -11.22
C GLY A 94 1.79 16.80 -10.76
N SER A 95 0.97 15.74 -10.90
CA SER A 95 1.39 14.38 -10.65
C SER A 95 2.25 13.84 -11.79
N THR A 96 3.13 12.88 -11.46
CA THR A 96 3.85 12.10 -12.49
C THR A 96 2.86 11.25 -13.30
N SER A 97 3.22 10.98 -14.56
CA SER A 97 2.49 10.04 -15.40
C SER A 97 2.85 8.55 -15.13
N ALA A 98 3.91 8.30 -14.34
CA ALA A 98 4.28 6.94 -13.97
C ALA A 98 3.20 6.31 -13.09
N ALA A 99 2.81 5.07 -13.39
CA ALA A 99 1.82 4.37 -12.57
C ALA A 99 2.39 4.03 -11.19
N PRO A 100 1.72 4.37 -10.08
CA PRO A 100 2.24 4.09 -8.73
C PRO A 100 2.33 2.59 -8.44
N TYR A 101 1.55 1.79 -9.15
CA TYR A 101 1.45 0.35 -8.99
C TYR A 101 2.10 -0.43 -10.13
N GLN A 102 3.05 0.18 -10.87
CA GLN A 102 3.72 -0.45 -12.00
C GLN A 102 4.34 -1.79 -11.64
N VAL A 103 4.90 -1.94 -10.44
CA VAL A 103 5.47 -3.20 -9.94
C VAL A 103 4.46 -4.36 -10.00
N PHE A 104 3.19 -4.11 -9.72
CA PHE A 104 2.16 -5.16 -9.74
C PHE A 104 1.76 -5.53 -11.17
N GLU A 105 1.75 -4.58 -12.09
CA GLU A 105 1.52 -4.85 -13.51
C GLU A 105 2.68 -5.65 -14.11
N ASP A 106 3.92 -5.30 -13.77
CA ASP A 106 5.11 -6.04 -14.19
C ASP A 106 5.08 -7.48 -13.63
N MET A 107 4.70 -7.66 -12.38
CA MET A 107 4.56 -8.98 -11.78
C MET A 107 3.36 -9.77 -12.37
N ARG A 108 2.29 -9.11 -12.74
CA ARG A 108 1.17 -9.73 -13.47
C ARG A 108 1.62 -10.29 -14.80
N ALA A 109 2.43 -9.53 -15.54
CA ALA A 109 3.04 -9.98 -16.81
C ALA A 109 3.97 -11.19 -16.62
N LEU A 110 4.57 -11.35 -15.44
CA LEU A 110 5.36 -12.53 -15.05
C LEU A 110 4.52 -13.73 -14.59
N GLY A 111 3.18 -13.63 -14.61
CA GLY A 111 2.29 -14.73 -14.24
C GLY A 111 1.78 -14.71 -12.80
N TYR A 112 1.87 -13.57 -12.11
CA TYR A 112 1.36 -13.37 -10.76
C TYR A 112 0.19 -12.36 -10.76
N PRO A 113 -1.01 -12.75 -11.23
CA PRO A 113 -2.11 -11.81 -11.47
C PRO A 113 -2.85 -11.35 -10.22
N ALA A 114 -2.83 -12.13 -9.14
CA ALA A 114 -3.59 -11.86 -7.93
C ALA A 114 -2.77 -11.06 -6.92
N ASN A 115 -3.46 -10.19 -6.18
CA ASN A 115 -2.86 -9.31 -5.18
C ASN A 115 -3.72 -9.25 -3.93
N VAL A 116 -3.09 -9.24 -2.75
CA VAL A 116 -3.74 -8.99 -1.47
C VAL A 116 -2.82 -8.18 -0.56
N ALA A 117 -3.38 -7.16 0.11
CA ALA A 117 -2.66 -6.43 1.14
C ALA A 117 -2.50 -7.32 2.39
N VAL A 118 -1.27 -7.42 2.90
CA VAL A 118 -0.89 -8.26 4.04
C VAL A 118 -0.66 -7.43 5.31
N SER A 119 -0.02 -6.28 5.16
CA SER A 119 0.23 -5.37 6.26
C SER A 119 0.27 -3.92 5.80
N TYR A 120 -0.13 -3.04 6.68
CA TYR A 120 -0.03 -1.61 6.53
C TYR A 120 0.44 -1.02 7.86
N ASP A 121 1.69 -0.57 7.92
CA ASP A 121 2.28 0.08 9.08
C ASP A 121 2.56 1.54 8.71
N ILE A 122 1.93 2.48 9.40
CA ILE A 122 2.08 3.92 9.16
C ILE A 122 2.54 4.64 10.42
N ARG A 123 3.53 5.50 10.25
CA ARG A 123 4.04 6.39 11.29
C ARG A 123 3.73 7.83 10.92
N PHE A 124 3.04 8.53 11.82
CA PHE A 124 2.77 9.95 11.70
C PHE A 124 3.79 10.73 12.53
N HIS A 125 4.40 11.73 11.90
CA HIS A 125 5.21 12.75 12.57
C HIS A 125 4.30 13.89 13.07
N ARG A 126 3.25 14.18 12.29
CA ARG A 126 2.10 15.00 12.67
C ARG A 126 0.87 14.59 11.87
N TYR A 127 -0.29 15.00 12.31
CA TYR A 127 -1.53 14.79 11.57
C TYR A 127 -1.80 15.93 10.61
N LEU A 128 -2.54 15.64 9.53
CA LEU A 128 -3.04 16.65 8.60
C LEU A 128 -4.12 17.48 9.26
N ARG A 129 -4.16 18.76 8.91
CA ARG A 129 -5.20 19.70 9.32
C ARG A 129 -6.15 19.97 8.16
N VAL A 130 -7.34 20.44 8.49
CA VAL A 130 -8.33 20.91 7.51
C VAL A 130 -7.70 21.98 6.61
N GLY A 131 -7.91 21.85 5.30
CA GLY A 131 -7.35 22.73 4.28
C GLY A 131 -5.99 22.34 3.74
N GLU A 132 -5.24 21.45 4.40
CA GLU A 132 -3.95 20.95 3.88
C GLU A 132 -4.16 19.97 2.73
N ARG A 133 -3.25 19.97 1.76
CA ARG A 133 -3.18 18.97 0.69
C ARG A 133 -2.02 18.04 0.92
N ALA A 134 -2.25 16.76 0.65
CA ALA A 134 -1.21 15.75 0.67
C ALA A 134 -0.71 15.47 -0.76
N LYS A 135 0.56 15.07 -0.85
CA LYS A 135 1.13 14.35 -1.98
C LYS A 135 1.90 13.17 -1.45
N HIS A 136 2.14 12.18 -2.29
CA HIS A 136 2.94 11.04 -1.86
C HIS A 136 3.91 10.59 -2.93
N PHE A 137 4.93 9.87 -2.47
CA PHE A 137 5.87 9.12 -3.29
C PHE A 137 5.85 7.67 -2.83
N THR A 138 6.06 6.75 -3.75
CA THR A 138 6.16 5.33 -3.44
C THR A 138 7.48 4.76 -3.91
N THR A 139 8.02 3.79 -3.18
CA THR A 139 9.27 3.13 -3.50
C THR A 139 9.17 1.66 -3.11
N VAL A 140 9.42 0.76 -4.05
CA VAL A 140 9.56 -0.67 -3.73
C VAL A 140 10.86 -0.87 -2.97
N VAL A 141 10.75 -1.20 -1.68
CA VAL A 141 11.94 -1.38 -0.80
C VAL A 141 12.34 -2.83 -0.62
N ASN A 142 11.40 -3.76 -0.79
CA ASN A 142 11.70 -5.18 -0.70
C ASN A 142 10.79 -6.02 -1.61
N ILE A 143 11.37 -7.06 -2.21
CA ILE A 143 10.67 -8.16 -2.85
C ILE A 143 11.26 -9.43 -2.25
N SER A 144 10.44 -10.28 -1.64
CA SER A 144 10.89 -11.51 -0.99
C SER A 144 11.41 -12.53 -2.00
N GLU A 145 11.99 -13.61 -1.52
CA GLU A 145 12.07 -14.86 -2.28
C GLU A 145 10.66 -15.38 -2.58
N ARG A 146 10.55 -16.23 -3.61
CA ARG A 146 9.30 -16.89 -3.97
C ARG A 146 8.77 -17.72 -2.80
N LYS A 147 7.49 -17.54 -2.48
CA LYS A 147 6.81 -18.20 -1.36
C LYS A 147 5.56 -18.91 -1.84
N SER A 148 5.28 -20.07 -1.24
CA SER A 148 4.01 -20.76 -1.40
C SER A 148 3.17 -20.60 -0.15
N THR A 149 1.90 -20.28 -0.33
CA THR A 149 0.88 -20.08 0.71
C THR A 149 -0.40 -20.81 0.31
N ARG A 150 -1.41 -20.78 1.16
CA ARG A 150 -2.74 -21.30 0.79
C ARG A 150 -3.42 -20.53 -0.34
N LEU A 151 -3.04 -19.27 -0.55
CA LEU A 151 -3.57 -18.43 -1.62
C LEU A 151 -2.93 -18.72 -2.97
N GLY A 152 -1.75 -19.33 -2.98
CA GLY A 152 -0.97 -19.61 -4.17
C GLY A 152 0.52 -19.40 -3.96
N THR A 153 1.24 -19.29 -5.08
CA THR A 153 2.69 -19.10 -5.09
C THR A 153 3.02 -17.71 -5.64
N GLY A 154 3.91 -16.98 -4.98
CA GLY A 154 4.25 -15.61 -5.37
C GLY A 154 5.28 -14.95 -4.49
N TYR A 155 5.21 -13.63 -4.40
CA TYR A 155 6.19 -12.78 -3.72
C TYR A 155 5.52 -11.79 -2.78
N PHE A 156 6.15 -11.54 -1.65
CA PHE A 156 5.79 -10.41 -0.80
C PHE A 156 6.54 -9.18 -1.30
N VAL A 157 5.79 -8.16 -1.69
CA VAL A 157 6.30 -6.87 -2.15
C VAL A 157 6.06 -5.85 -1.06
N THR A 158 7.10 -5.18 -0.59
CA THR A 158 6.98 -4.12 0.41
C THR A 158 7.31 -2.78 -0.24
N GLU A 159 6.36 -1.87 -0.16
CA GLU A 159 6.52 -0.49 -0.59
C GLU A 159 6.64 0.44 0.61
N ARG A 160 7.55 1.42 0.49
CA ARG A 160 7.55 2.61 1.35
C ARG A 160 6.75 3.70 0.65
N VAL A 161 5.84 4.31 1.38
CA VAL A 161 5.10 5.49 0.95
C VAL A 161 5.48 6.66 1.85
N GLU A 162 5.96 7.74 1.25
CA GLU A 162 6.27 8.99 1.94
C GLU A 162 5.14 9.99 1.65
N TYR A 163 4.51 10.51 2.69
CA TYR A 163 3.44 11.49 2.57
C TYR A 163 3.95 12.87 2.97
N LEU A 164 3.80 13.83 2.05
CA LEU A 164 4.28 15.19 2.21
C LEU A 164 3.13 16.20 2.08
N THR A 165 3.29 17.33 2.72
CA THR A 165 2.46 18.52 2.46
C THR A 165 2.95 19.27 1.23
N ALA A 166 2.21 20.30 0.83
CA ALA A 166 2.61 21.18 -0.26
C ALA A 166 4.01 21.82 -0.05
N ASP A 167 4.38 22.08 1.21
CA ASP A 167 5.66 22.66 1.62
C ASP A 167 6.82 21.66 1.71
N GLU A 168 6.69 20.51 1.06
CA GLU A 168 7.72 19.42 1.03
C GLU A 168 8.05 18.79 2.39
N ASN A 169 7.25 19.04 3.43
CA ASN A 169 7.47 18.45 4.74
C ASN A 169 6.85 17.06 4.82
N VAL A 170 7.66 16.05 5.12
CA VAL A 170 7.18 14.69 5.39
C VAL A 170 6.39 14.71 6.69
N PHE A 171 5.12 14.37 6.65
CA PHE A 171 4.27 14.30 7.83
C PHE A 171 3.89 12.87 8.23
N ALA A 172 4.00 11.90 7.29
CA ALA A 172 3.82 10.49 7.57
C ALA A 172 4.63 9.62 6.61
N GLU A 173 4.95 8.41 7.06
CA GLU A 173 5.60 7.37 6.26
C GLU A 173 4.87 6.05 6.51
N ALA A 174 4.68 5.26 5.47
CA ALA A 174 4.10 3.93 5.60
C ALA A 174 4.98 2.86 4.96
N LEU A 175 4.90 1.65 5.51
CA LEU A 175 5.33 0.42 4.86
C LEU A 175 4.09 -0.42 4.60
N ILE A 176 3.86 -0.72 3.33
CA ILE A 176 2.74 -1.54 2.89
C ILE A 176 3.31 -2.80 2.27
N THR A 177 2.88 -3.96 2.76
CA THR A 177 3.29 -5.24 2.19
C THR A 177 2.09 -5.89 1.53
N TYR A 178 2.30 -6.30 0.28
CA TYR A 178 1.35 -7.05 -0.52
C TYR A 178 1.89 -8.44 -0.80
N PHE A 179 1.01 -9.41 -0.95
CA PHE A 179 1.34 -10.70 -1.55
C PHE A 179 0.80 -10.70 -2.97
N GLN A 180 1.71 -10.68 -3.95
CA GLN A 180 1.42 -10.79 -5.38
C GLN A 180 1.67 -12.23 -5.80
N TYR A 181 0.65 -12.93 -6.33
CA TYR A 181 0.70 -14.36 -6.46
C TYR A 181 -0.09 -14.91 -7.66
N GLN A 182 0.27 -16.12 -8.05
CA GLN A 182 -0.50 -16.98 -8.93
C GLN A 182 -1.37 -17.89 -8.06
N PRO A 183 -2.71 -17.81 -8.18
CA PRO A 183 -3.61 -18.72 -7.49
C PRO A 183 -3.37 -20.18 -7.90
N PRO A 184 -3.73 -21.16 -7.06
CA PRO A 184 -3.75 -22.56 -7.45
C PRO A 184 -4.68 -22.74 -8.66
N VAL A 185 -4.28 -23.59 -9.60
CA VAL A 185 -5.20 -24.01 -10.69
C VAL A 185 -6.29 -24.85 -10.03
N GLU A 186 -7.53 -24.40 -10.06
CA GLU A 186 -8.67 -25.25 -9.70
C GLU A 186 -8.73 -26.38 -10.71
N THR A 187 -8.32 -27.57 -10.29
CA THR A 187 -8.65 -28.80 -11.01
C THR A 187 -10.16 -28.97 -10.88
N ALA A 188 -10.89 -28.71 -11.97
CA ALA A 188 -12.31 -29.02 -12.03
C ALA A 188 -12.48 -30.48 -11.62
N ALA A 189 -13.19 -30.70 -10.51
CA ALA A 189 -13.62 -32.03 -10.15
C ALA A 189 -14.50 -32.52 -11.32
N VAL A 190 -14.01 -33.53 -12.03
CA VAL A 190 -14.82 -34.26 -13.01
C VAL A 190 -15.82 -35.02 -12.17
N ASP A 191 -17.06 -34.50 -12.09
CA ASP A 191 -18.20 -35.24 -11.60
C ASP A 191 -18.40 -36.41 -12.55
N THR A 192 -17.88 -37.54 -12.17
CA THR A 192 -18.29 -38.84 -12.78
C THR A 192 -19.57 -39.27 -12.09
N ALA A 193 -20.70 -38.92 -12.72
CA ALA A 193 -22.00 -39.50 -12.45
C ALA A 193 -22.06 -40.97 -12.90
#